data_91a16a32a7b0bbbb6490076d425c73bc
#
_entry.id   91a16a32a7b0bbbb6490076d425c73bc
#
_cell.length_a   1.000
_cell.length_b   1.000
_cell.length_c   1.000
_cell.angle_alpha   90.00
_cell.angle_beta   90.00
_cell.angle_gamma   90.00
#
_symmetry.space_group_name_H-M   'P 1'
#
loop_
_entity.id
_entity.type
_entity.pdbx_description
1 polymer ?
#
loop_
_entity_poly.entity_id
_entity_poly.type
_entity_poly.pdbx_seq_one_letter_code
_entity_poly.pdbx_strand_id
1 'polypeptide(L)'
;MPTNLGEKLHTLRKQRGFTLEGLAVAAGLSKSYLWELENRDSQRPSAEKLDALGKILGVAASYFLENDVREPEERHMDEAFYRNYQELDPTAKEQLRLILETFKKK
;
A
#
# COMPACT_ATOMS: atom_id res chain seq x y z
N MET A 1 -4.28 1.95 -22.60
CA MET A 1 -4.13 0.75 -21.76
C MET A 1 -3.52 1.15 -20.42
N PRO A 2 -3.99 0.56 -19.33
CA PRO A 2 -3.37 0.85 -18.05
C PRO A 2 -1.95 0.30 -17.99
N THR A 3 -1.09 1.00 -17.27
CA THR A 3 0.27 0.54 -17.01
C THR A 3 0.25 -0.62 -16.01
N ASN A 4 1.40 -1.26 -15.85
CA ASN A 4 1.58 -2.23 -14.78
C ASN A 4 1.25 -1.61 -13.42
N LEU A 5 1.67 -0.37 -13.18
CA LEU A 5 1.31 0.38 -11.99
C LEU A 5 -0.21 0.55 -11.87
N GLY A 6 -0.84 0.98 -12.97
CA GLY A 6 -2.29 1.21 -12.95
C GLY A 6 -3.09 -0.03 -12.65
N GLU A 7 -2.71 -1.16 -13.24
CA GLU A 7 -3.37 -2.43 -12.97
C GLU A 7 -3.20 -2.86 -11.53
N LYS A 8 -2.01 -2.72 -10.98
CA LYS A 8 -1.73 -3.06 -9.59
C LYS A 8 -2.55 -2.22 -8.62
N LEU A 9 -2.60 -0.91 -8.86
CA LEU A 9 -3.41 -0.01 -8.04
C LEU A 9 -4.88 -0.38 -8.10
N HIS A 10 -5.40 -0.59 -9.29
CA HIS A 10 -6.80 -0.93 -9.48
C HIS A 10 -7.16 -2.23 -8.75
N THR A 11 -6.36 -3.28 -8.96
CA THR A 11 -6.60 -4.58 -8.38
C THR A 11 -6.55 -4.53 -6.85
N LEU A 12 -5.50 -3.92 -6.29
CA LEU A 12 -5.38 -3.81 -4.84
C LEU A 12 -6.49 -2.98 -4.24
N ARG A 13 -6.84 -1.88 -4.89
CA ARG A 13 -7.93 -1.03 -4.42
C ARG A 13 -9.22 -1.84 -4.28
N LYS A 14 -9.54 -2.61 -5.31
CA LYS A 14 -10.75 -3.47 -5.29
C LYS A 14 -10.66 -4.54 -4.21
N GLN A 15 -9.52 -5.20 -4.10
CA GLN A 15 -9.31 -6.25 -3.10
C GLN A 15 -9.43 -5.72 -1.68
N ARG A 16 -9.01 -4.49 -1.44
CA ARG A 16 -9.10 -3.86 -0.12
C ARG A 16 -10.44 -3.18 0.13
N GLY A 17 -11.36 -3.25 -0.83
CA GLY A 17 -12.71 -2.72 -0.66
C GLY A 17 -12.85 -1.21 -0.79
N PHE A 18 -11.89 -0.54 -1.41
CA PHE A 18 -11.98 0.92 -1.60
C PHE A 18 -12.67 1.29 -2.90
N THR A 19 -13.50 2.32 -2.82
CA THR A 19 -13.92 3.04 -4.03
C THR A 19 -12.77 3.92 -4.47
N LEU A 20 -12.81 4.39 -5.72
CA LEU A 20 -11.80 5.30 -6.23
C LEU A 20 -11.70 6.56 -5.35
N GLU A 21 -12.85 7.15 -5.05
CA GLU A 21 -12.90 8.34 -4.20
C GLU A 21 -12.40 8.05 -2.79
N GLY A 22 -12.79 6.91 -2.21
CA GLY A 22 -12.37 6.53 -0.87
C GLY A 22 -10.86 6.39 -0.74
N LEU A 23 -10.23 5.74 -1.70
CA LEU A 23 -8.77 5.59 -1.70
C LEU A 23 -8.09 6.95 -1.90
N ALA A 24 -8.62 7.77 -2.82
CA ALA A 24 -8.05 9.08 -3.08
C ALA A 24 -8.06 9.94 -1.80
N VAL A 25 -9.19 9.98 -1.09
CA VAL A 25 -9.30 10.73 0.17
C VAL A 25 -8.30 10.20 1.19
N ALA A 26 -8.24 8.88 1.37
CA ALA A 26 -7.36 8.26 2.36
C ALA A 26 -5.88 8.55 2.07
N ALA A 27 -5.50 8.61 0.80
CA ALA A 27 -4.12 8.85 0.39
C ALA A 27 -3.78 10.32 0.19
N GLY A 28 -4.75 11.22 0.37
CA GLY A 28 -4.53 12.65 0.17
C GLY A 28 -4.37 13.06 -1.29
N LEU A 29 -5.03 12.34 -2.20
CA LEU A 29 -4.97 12.59 -3.64
C LEU A 29 -6.33 13.02 -4.16
N SER A 30 -6.36 13.71 -5.31
CA SER A 30 -7.63 13.97 -5.98
C SER A 30 -8.12 12.69 -6.66
N LYS A 31 -9.44 12.57 -6.77
CA LYS A 31 -10.07 11.45 -7.47
C LYS A 31 -9.61 11.38 -8.93
N SER A 32 -9.55 12.53 -9.59
CA SER A 32 -9.11 12.60 -10.99
C SER A 32 -7.69 12.10 -11.16
N TYR A 33 -6.80 12.50 -10.26
CA TYR A 33 -5.41 12.07 -10.32
C TYR A 33 -5.28 10.56 -10.12
N LEU A 34 -5.98 10.02 -9.14
CA LEU A 34 -5.95 8.58 -8.90
C LEU A 34 -6.52 7.80 -10.09
N TRP A 35 -7.60 8.31 -10.69
CA TRP A 35 -8.16 7.70 -11.90
C TRP A 35 -7.12 7.66 -13.01
N GLU A 36 -6.38 8.74 -13.19
CA GLU A 36 -5.33 8.78 -14.21
C GLU A 36 -4.21 7.80 -13.93
N LEU A 37 -3.82 7.65 -12.66
CA LEU A 37 -2.81 6.66 -12.28
C LEU A 37 -3.25 5.23 -12.63
N GLU A 38 -4.53 4.92 -12.46
CA GLU A 38 -5.06 3.59 -12.76
C GLU A 38 -5.24 3.33 -14.24
N ASN A 39 -5.51 4.38 -15.03
CA ASN A 39 -6.00 4.20 -16.39
C ASN A 39 -5.11 4.76 -17.50
N ARG A 40 -4.12 5.56 -17.17
CA ARG A 40 -3.27 6.20 -18.17
C ARG A 40 -1.81 5.90 -17.96
N ASP A 41 -1.09 5.72 -19.09
CA ASP A 41 0.33 5.37 -19.07
C ASP A 41 1.26 6.55 -18.77
N SER A 42 0.77 7.76 -18.91
CA SER A 42 1.60 8.96 -18.86
C SER A 42 1.93 9.43 -17.45
N GLN A 43 1.28 8.88 -16.44
CA GLN A 43 1.46 9.35 -15.08
C GLN A 43 2.63 8.63 -14.39
N ARG A 44 3.50 9.44 -13.79
CA ARG A 44 4.61 8.93 -12.99
C ARG A 44 4.51 9.56 -11.60
N PRO A 45 3.89 8.87 -10.65
CA PRO A 45 3.74 9.43 -9.31
C PRO A 45 5.10 9.50 -8.61
N SER A 46 5.23 10.47 -7.72
CA SER A 46 6.43 10.59 -6.89
C SER A 46 6.50 9.43 -5.91
N ALA A 47 7.70 9.19 -5.37
CA ALA A 47 7.88 8.18 -4.33
C ALA A 47 6.98 8.46 -3.13
N GLU A 48 6.80 9.72 -2.78
CA GLU A 48 5.94 10.13 -1.68
C GLU A 48 4.48 9.70 -1.89
N LYS A 49 3.97 9.88 -3.11
CA LYS A 49 2.60 9.48 -3.43
C LYS A 49 2.44 7.96 -3.45
N LEU A 50 3.44 7.24 -3.97
CA LEU A 50 3.44 5.78 -3.94
C LEU A 50 3.50 5.25 -2.51
N ASP A 51 4.28 5.90 -1.64
CA ASP A 51 4.33 5.54 -0.23
C ASP A 51 2.98 5.73 0.44
N ALA A 52 2.31 6.85 0.17
CA ALA A 52 0.99 7.11 0.73
C ALA A 52 -0.02 6.04 0.32
N LEU A 53 -0.03 5.68 -0.96
CA LEU A 53 -0.91 4.62 -1.47
C LEU A 53 -0.55 3.26 -0.85
N GLY A 54 0.74 2.96 -0.76
CA GLY A 54 1.21 1.72 -0.17
C GLY A 54 0.80 1.56 1.28
N LYS A 55 0.89 2.63 2.07
CA LYS A 55 0.45 2.61 3.47
C LYS A 55 -1.02 2.23 3.60
N ILE A 56 -1.86 2.83 2.77
CA ILE A 56 -3.29 2.56 2.82
C ILE A 56 -3.62 1.16 2.33
N LEU A 57 -2.92 0.70 1.30
CA LEU A 57 -3.19 -0.61 0.69
C LEU A 57 -2.42 -1.76 1.34
N GLY A 58 -1.50 -1.46 2.25
CA GLY A 58 -0.78 -2.49 3.01
C GLY A 58 0.36 -3.15 2.27
N VAL A 59 1.02 -2.43 1.35
CA VAL A 59 2.17 -2.94 0.61
C VAL A 59 3.28 -1.90 0.55
N ALA A 60 4.51 -2.35 0.36
CA ALA A 60 5.63 -1.44 0.14
C ALA A 60 5.50 -0.76 -1.22
N ALA A 61 5.93 0.50 -1.31
CA ALA A 61 5.88 1.26 -2.56
C ALA A 61 6.63 0.55 -3.69
N SER A 62 7.70 -0.18 -3.35
CA SER A 62 8.49 -0.93 -4.33
C SER A 62 7.65 -1.93 -5.14
N TYR A 63 6.59 -2.45 -4.55
CA TYR A 63 5.70 -3.36 -5.27
C TYR A 63 5.17 -2.74 -6.55
N PHE A 64 4.80 -1.46 -6.48
CA PHE A 64 4.24 -0.77 -7.65
C PHE A 64 5.27 -0.53 -8.75
N LEU A 65 6.54 -0.56 -8.41
CA LEU A 65 7.63 -0.29 -9.36
C LEU A 65 8.22 -1.55 -9.99
N GLU A 66 7.91 -2.71 -9.45
CA GLU A 66 8.44 -3.98 -9.97
C GLU A 66 7.60 -4.47 -11.14
N ASN A 67 8.24 -4.77 -12.26
CA ASN A 67 7.53 -5.14 -13.49
C ASN A 67 7.14 -6.61 -13.54
N ASP A 68 7.87 -7.47 -12.85
CA ASP A 68 7.71 -8.92 -12.97
C ASP A 68 6.80 -9.54 -11.91
N VAL A 69 6.32 -8.71 -10.97
CA VAL A 69 5.51 -9.18 -9.85
C VAL A 69 4.08 -8.67 -10.03
N ARG A 70 3.14 -9.58 -10.20
CA ARG A 70 1.73 -9.22 -10.44
C ARG A 70 0.90 -9.13 -9.17
N GLU A 71 1.31 -9.84 -8.13
CA GLU A 71 0.63 -9.83 -6.83
C GLU A 71 1.64 -9.49 -5.75
N PRO A 72 1.21 -8.83 -4.65
CA PRO A 72 2.12 -8.56 -3.55
C PRO A 72 2.67 -9.87 -2.99
N GLU A 73 3.98 -9.92 -2.83
CA GLU A 73 4.65 -11.02 -2.17
C GLU A 73 4.76 -10.74 -0.67
N GLU A 74 5.05 -11.79 0.09
CA GLU A 74 5.19 -11.66 1.53
C GLU A 74 6.16 -10.55 1.93
N ARG A 75 7.29 -10.42 1.22
CA ARG A 75 8.27 -9.36 1.50
C ARG A 75 7.69 -7.94 1.36
N HIS A 76 6.75 -7.74 0.44
CA HIS A 76 6.10 -6.44 0.27
C HIS A 76 5.19 -6.12 1.45
N MET A 77 4.49 -7.11 1.95
CA MET A 77 3.60 -6.94 3.09
C MET A 77 4.38 -6.80 4.40
N ASP A 78 5.46 -7.55 4.55
CA ASP A 78 6.31 -7.47 5.73
C ASP A 78 6.98 -6.12 5.84
N GLU A 79 7.49 -5.59 4.73
CA GLU A 79 8.11 -4.27 4.71
C GLU A 79 7.10 -3.18 5.07
N ALA A 80 5.89 -3.26 4.54
CA ALA A 80 4.83 -2.32 4.87
C ALA A 80 4.45 -2.39 6.34
N PHE A 81 4.34 -3.62 6.87
CA PHE A 81 4.03 -3.82 8.28
C PHE A 81 5.12 -3.22 9.18
N TYR A 82 6.38 -3.49 8.87
CA TYR A 82 7.50 -2.98 9.66
C TYR A 82 7.51 -1.45 9.67
N ARG A 83 7.25 -0.84 8.53
CA ARG A 83 7.18 0.61 8.43
C ARG A 83 6.08 1.19 9.32
N ASN A 84 4.89 0.59 9.25
CA ASN A 84 3.77 1.01 10.07
C ASN A 84 4.07 0.80 11.56
N TYR A 85 4.72 -0.29 11.89
CA TYR A 85 5.16 -0.56 13.24
C TYR A 85 6.10 0.53 13.76
N GLN A 86 7.06 0.96 12.94
CA GLN A 86 8.01 1.99 13.34
C GLN A 86 7.35 3.33 13.65
N GLU A 87 6.20 3.59 13.06
CA GLU A 87 5.46 4.85 13.27
C GLU A 87 4.62 4.85 14.55
N LEU A 88 4.48 3.71 15.20
CA LEU A 88 3.72 3.61 16.44
C LEU A 88 4.49 4.22 17.62
N ASP A 89 3.75 4.69 18.62
CA ASP A 89 4.38 5.15 19.85
C ASP A 89 4.92 3.95 20.66
N PRO A 90 5.78 4.18 21.67
CA PRO A 90 6.36 3.10 22.44
C PRO A 90 5.34 2.18 23.11
N THR A 91 4.22 2.73 23.58
CA THR A 91 3.18 1.94 24.23
C THR A 91 2.51 0.98 23.26
N ALA A 92 2.17 1.47 22.07
CA ALA A 92 1.58 0.62 21.02
C ALA A 92 2.55 -0.45 20.54
N LYS A 93 3.84 -0.11 20.41
CA LYS A 93 4.87 -1.09 20.05
C LYS A 93 4.96 -2.22 21.07
N GLU A 94 4.92 -1.87 22.35
CA GLU A 94 4.97 -2.87 23.42
C GLU A 94 3.75 -3.78 23.38
N GLN A 95 2.57 -3.23 23.15
CA GLN A 95 1.35 -4.03 23.03
C GLN A 95 1.45 -5.02 21.88
N LEU A 96 1.99 -4.60 20.73
CA LEU A 96 2.19 -5.51 19.60
C LEU A 96 3.18 -6.61 19.92
N ARG A 97 4.28 -6.27 20.64
CA ARG A 97 5.27 -7.28 21.04
C ARG A 97 4.63 -8.33 21.93
N LEU A 98 3.78 -7.93 22.87
CA LEU A 98 3.09 -8.85 23.75
C LEU A 98 2.16 -9.77 22.97
N ILE A 99 1.41 -9.22 22.02
CA ILE A 99 0.53 -10.03 21.18
C ILE A 99 1.35 -11.03 20.35
N LEU A 100 2.46 -10.58 19.78
CA LEU A 100 3.34 -11.47 19.01
C LEU A 100 3.82 -12.64 19.84
N GLU A 101 4.18 -12.41 21.11
CA GLU A 101 4.63 -13.48 22.00
C GLU A 101 3.56 -14.56 22.19
N THR A 102 2.28 -14.19 22.18
CA THR A 102 1.20 -15.17 22.32
C THR A 102 1.16 -16.12 21.13
N PHE A 103 1.52 -15.67 19.94
CA PHE A 103 1.56 -16.52 18.74
C PHE A 103 2.78 -17.42 18.70
N LYS A 104 3.86 -17.03 19.36
CA LYS A 104 5.09 -17.81 19.40
C LYS A 104 5.04 -18.95 20.40
N LYS A 105 4.25 -18.79 21.45
CA LYS A 105 4.12 -19.81 22.49
C LYS A 105 3.09 -20.83 22.07
N LYS A 106 3.54 -22.03 21.81
CA LYS A 106 2.66 -23.14 21.47
C LYS A 106 2.89 -24.30 22.43
#